data_189148eef6263d009a1d6facd2d57740
#
_entry.id   189148eef6263d009a1d6facd2d57740
#
_cell.length_a   1.000
_cell.length_b   1.000
_cell.length_c   1.000
_cell.angle_alpha   90.00
_cell.angle_beta   90.00
_cell.angle_gamma   90.00
#
_symmetry.space_group_name_H-M   'P 1'
#
loop_
_entity.id
_entity.type
_entity.pdbx_description
1 polymer ?
#
loop_
_entity_poly.entity_id
_entity_poly.type
_entity_poly.pdbx_seq_one_letter_code
_entity_poly.pdbx_strand_id
1 'polypeptide(L)'
;MIKNKGKYHEKFDTFYQSPEWKILRNRKFYDANGICENCYKEVDENGNHKIVQAREVHHIKPIENFWEYRFDYDNLILLCYDCHNREHERVSLLQKFLSEWDNI
;
A
#
# COMPACT_ATOMS: atom_id res chain seq x y z
N MET A 1 -3.57 -24.56 15.15
CA MET A 1 -4.64 -23.80 15.69
C MET A 1 -4.48 -22.32 15.47
N ILE A 2 -5.56 -21.69 15.39
CA ILE A 2 -5.73 -20.26 15.08
C ILE A 2 -5.05 -19.34 16.08
N LYS A 3 -4.81 -19.80 17.29
CA LYS A 3 -4.27 -18.98 18.38
C LYS A 3 -2.87 -18.42 18.11
N ASN A 4 -2.02 -19.16 17.42
CA ASN A 4 -0.67 -18.71 17.13
C ASN A 4 -0.64 -17.68 15.99
N LYS A 5 -1.65 -17.73 15.16
CA LYS A 5 -1.87 -16.78 14.10
C LYS A 5 -2.30 -15.41 14.66
N GLY A 6 -2.96 -15.41 15.81
CA GLY A 6 -3.55 -14.23 16.41
C GLY A 6 -2.56 -13.13 16.74
N LYS A 7 -1.41 -13.46 17.33
CA LYS A 7 -0.43 -12.45 17.75
C LYS A 7 0.13 -11.63 16.59
N TYR A 8 0.48 -12.29 15.49
CA TYR A 8 1.00 -11.63 14.32
C TYR A 8 -0.06 -10.75 13.66
N HIS A 9 -1.25 -11.31 13.46
CA HIS A 9 -2.35 -10.59 12.82
C HIS A 9 -2.91 -9.48 13.71
N GLU A 10 -2.89 -9.66 15.02
CA GLU A 10 -3.36 -8.67 15.98
C GLU A 10 -2.61 -7.35 15.85
N LYS A 11 -1.30 -7.38 15.66
CA LYS A 11 -0.48 -6.19 15.47
C LYS A 11 -0.95 -5.37 14.27
N PHE A 12 -1.18 -6.02 13.13
CA PHE A 12 -1.62 -5.35 11.90
C PHE A 12 -3.07 -4.92 12.00
N ASP A 13 -3.93 -5.77 12.55
CA ASP A 13 -5.34 -5.42 12.74
C ASP A 13 -5.49 -4.19 13.64
N THR A 14 -4.75 -4.16 14.75
CA THR A 14 -4.75 -3.03 15.67
C THR A 14 -4.29 -1.76 14.96
N PHE A 15 -3.25 -1.85 14.16
CA PHE A 15 -2.76 -0.71 13.39
C PHE A 15 -3.84 -0.18 12.43
N TYR A 16 -4.44 -1.07 11.62
CA TYR A 16 -5.44 -0.65 10.62
C TYR A 16 -6.73 -0.14 11.23
N GLN A 17 -7.03 -0.49 12.47
CA GLN A 17 -8.20 0.01 13.19
C GLN A 17 -7.91 1.26 14.00
N SER A 18 -6.65 1.67 14.11
CA SER A 18 -6.27 2.82 14.93
C SER A 18 -6.82 4.13 14.35
N PRO A 19 -7.20 5.08 15.23
CA PRO A 19 -7.62 6.41 14.77
C PRO A 19 -6.51 7.13 13.99
N GLU A 20 -5.28 6.97 14.41
CA GLU A 20 -4.12 7.60 13.76
C GLU A 20 -3.98 7.17 12.30
N TRP A 21 -4.14 5.87 12.04
CA TRP A 21 -4.11 5.36 10.67
C TRP A 21 -5.27 5.88 9.84
N LYS A 22 -6.47 5.87 10.41
CA LYS A 22 -7.67 6.31 9.68
C LYS A 22 -7.57 7.78 9.27
N ILE A 23 -7.05 8.62 10.14
CA ILE A 23 -6.84 10.05 9.86
C ILE A 23 -5.82 10.19 8.72
N LEU A 24 -4.70 9.50 8.80
CA LEU A 24 -3.64 9.56 7.81
C LEU A 24 -4.12 9.06 6.44
N ARG A 25 -4.84 7.94 6.43
CA ARG A 25 -5.43 7.35 5.23
C ARG A 25 -6.41 8.32 4.57
N ASN A 26 -7.29 8.91 5.36
CA ASN A 26 -8.30 9.85 4.84
C ASN A 26 -7.63 11.10 4.27
N ARG A 27 -6.57 11.56 4.91
CA ARG A 27 -5.78 12.69 4.41
C ARG A 27 -5.19 12.37 3.05
N LYS A 28 -4.65 11.17 2.89
CA LYS A 28 -4.06 10.74 1.61
C LYS A 28 -5.12 10.71 0.50
N PHE A 29 -6.31 10.19 0.80
CA PHE A 29 -7.43 10.20 -0.14
C PHE A 29 -7.80 11.62 -0.57
N TYR A 30 -7.89 12.52 0.39
CA TYR A 30 -8.25 13.91 0.12
C TYR A 30 -7.17 14.60 -0.72
N ASP A 31 -5.91 14.47 -0.34
CA ASP A 31 -4.79 15.13 -1.01
C ASP A 31 -4.62 14.66 -2.45
N ALA A 32 -4.93 13.40 -2.73
CA ALA A 32 -4.84 12.82 -4.07
C ALA A 32 -6.18 12.90 -4.84
N ASN A 33 -7.16 13.65 -4.31
CA ASN A 33 -8.47 13.86 -4.96
C ASN A 33 -9.23 12.57 -5.26
N GLY A 34 -8.98 11.50 -4.51
CA GLY A 34 -9.66 10.22 -4.68
C GLY A 34 -9.31 9.49 -5.97
N ILE A 35 -8.27 9.86 -6.67
CA ILE A 35 -7.87 9.22 -7.92
C ILE A 35 -6.54 8.48 -7.75
N CYS A 36 -6.36 7.45 -8.58
CA CYS A 36 -5.16 6.63 -8.55
C CYS A 36 -3.92 7.45 -8.94
N GLU A 37 -2.98 7.58 -8.02
CA GLU A 37 -1.75 8.34 -8.26
C GLU A 37 -0.87 7.69 -9.32
N ASN A 38 -0.91 6.36 -9.41
CA ASN A 38 -0.11 5.63 -10.38
C ASN A 38 -0.64 5.80 -11.80
N CYS A 39 -1.95 5.68 -11.98
CA CYS A 39 -2.58 5.92 -13.28
C CYS A 39 -2.40 7.37 -13.73
N TYR A 40 -2.45 8.30 -12.79
CA TYR A 40 -2.32 9.73 -13.11
C TYR A 40 -0.96 10.08 -13.73
N LYS A 41 0.06 9.27 -13.52
CA LYS A 41 1.38 9.47 -14.15
C LYS A 41 1.36 9.21 -15.65
N GLU A 42 0.37 8.46 -16.13
CA GLU A 42 0.24 8.18 -17.56
C GLU A 42 -0.42 9.38 -18.24
N VAL A 43 0.25 9.90 -19.28
CA VAL A 43 -0.19 11.08 -20.02
C VAL A 43 -0.28 10.70 -21.49
N ASP A 44 -1.39 11.07 -22.13
CA ASP A 44 -1.58 10.80 -23.56
C ASP A 44 -0.85 11.84 -24.42
N GLU A 45 -0.92 11.69 -25.72
CA GLU A 45 -0.24 12.57 -26.67
C GLU A 45 -0.74 14.03 -26.63
N ASN A 46 -1.94 14.24 -26.06
CA ASN A 46 -2.53 15.56 -25.91
C ASN A 46 -2.24 16.18 -24.53
N GLY A 47 -1.46 15.50 -23.69
CA GLY A 47 -1.15 15.97 -22.36
C GLY A 47 -2.20 15.66 -21.32
N ASN A 48 -3.18 14.83 -21.63
CA ASN A 48 -4.24 14.45 -20.70
C ASN A 48 -3.80 13.28 -19.82
N HIS A 49 -4.00 13.44 -18.50
CA HIS A 49 -3.69 12.38 -17.54
C HIS A 49 -4.78 11.29 -17.53
N LYS A 50 -4.35 10.07 -17.26
CA LYS A 50 -5.29 8.96 -17.08
C LYS A 50 -5.94 9.09 -15.70
N ILE A 51 -7.26 9.27 -15.70
CA ILE A 51 -8.04 9.47 -14.46
C ILE A 51 -8.79 8.18 -14.14
N VAL A 52 -8.40 7.54 -13.05
CA VAL A 52 -9.05 6.32 -12.56
C VAL A 52 -9.35 6.50 -11.08
N GLN A 53 -10.57 6.18 -10.69
CA GLN A 53 -10.99 6.27 -9.28
C GLN A 53 -10.11 5.36 -8.42
N ALA A 54 -9.59 5.92 -7.34
CA ALA A 54 -8.80 5.16 -6.39
C ALA A 54 -9.69 4.32 -5.48
N ARG A 55 -9.09 3.30 -4.91
CA ARG A 55 -9.78 2.39 -4.01
C ARG A 55 -9.09 2.25 -2.66
N GLU A 56 -7.77 2.20 -2.63
CA GLU A 56 -7.04 1.91 -1.40
C GLU A 56 -5.77 2.72 -1.27
N VAL A 57 -5.41 3.01 -0.02
CA VAL A 57 -4.10 3.56 0.32
C VAL A 57 -3.16 2.39 0.58
N HIS A 58 -2.05 2.38 -0.12
CA HIS A 58 -1.07 1.31 -0.10
C HIS A 58 0.24 1.80 0.51
N HIS A 59 0.88 0.96 1.32
CA HIS A 59 2.23 1.23 1.80
C HIS A 59 3.24 0.82 0.74
N ILE A 60 4.06 1.75 0.28
CA ILE A 60 5.07 1.49 -0.75
C ILE A 60 6.08 0.48 -0.24
N LYS A 61 6.62 0.73 0.96
CA LYS A 61 7.40 -0.25 1.72
C LYS A 61 6.41 -1.00 2.63
N PRO A 62 6.21 -2.31 2.41
CA PRO A 62 5.17 -3.04 3.14
C PRO A 62 5.47 -3.08 4.64
N ILE A 63 4.43 -2.89 5.44
CA ILE A 63 4.59 -2.80 6.89
C ILE A 63 5.02 -4.12 7.53
N GLU A 64 4.83 -5.23 6.83
CA GLU A 64 5.31 -6.54 7.28
C GLU A 64 6.84 -6.56 7.44
N ASN A 65 7.54 -5.78 6.62
CA ASN A 65 8.99 -5.73 6.60
C ASN A 65 9.54 -4.38 7.08
N PHE A 66 8.73 -3.33 7.06
CA PHE A 66 9.14 -1.96 7.35
C PHE A 66 8.15 -1.29 8.30
N TRP A 67 7.97 -1.90 9.46
CA TRP A 67 7.01 -1.45 10.46
C TRP A 67 7.21 0.01 10.88
N GLU A 68 8.43 0.47 10.93
CA GLU A 68 8.78 1.84 11.31
C GLU A 68 8.23 2.89 10.35
N TYR A 69 7.90 2.53 9.11
CA TYR A 69 7.35 3.46 8.11
C TYR A 69 5.82 3.43 8.03
N ARG A 70 5.14 2.77 8.98
CA ARG A 70 3.69 2.58 8.91
C ARG A 70 2.90 3.88 8.93
N PHE A 71 3.41 4.91 9.61
CA PHE A 71 2.78 6.23 9.67
C PHE A 71 3.49 7.28 8.82
N ASP A 72 4.44 6.89 8.01
CA ASP A 72 5.14 7.81 7.13
C ASP A 72 4.26 8.15 5.93
N TYR A 73 3.81 9.41 5.87
CA TYR A 73 2.94 9.86 4.78
C TYR A 73 3.58 9.64 3.41
N ASP A 74 4.89 9.84 3.29
CA ASP A 74 5.61 9.65 2.03
C ASP A 74 5.73 8.19 1.61
N ASN A 75 5.44 7.27 2.54
CA ASN A 75 5.38 5.84 2.25
C ASN A 75 3.99 5.38 1.79
N LEU A 76 3.07 6.32 1.56
CA LEU A 76 1.71 6.01 1.16
C LEU A 76 1.46 6.42 -0.28
N ILE A 77 0.70 5.61 -0.98
CA ILE A 77 0.25 5.90 -2.35
C ILE A 77 -1.20 5.47 -2.49
N LEU A 78 -2.00 6.31 -3.14
CA LEU A 78 -3.41 6.01 -3.38
C LEU A 78 -3.55 5.31 -4.73
N LEU A 79 -4.13 4.10 -4.74
CA LEU A 79 -4.16 3.25 -5.92
C LEU A 79 -5.57 2.77 -6.26
N CYS A 80 -5.82 2.58 -7.56
CA CYS A 80 -7.01 1.87 -8.02
C CYS A 80 -6.84 0.36 -7.79
N TYR A 81 -7.91 -0.39 -8.03
CA TYR A 81 -7.92 -1.84 -7.81
C TYR A 81 -6.79 -2.54 -8.58
N ASP A 82 -6.67 -2.26 -9.87
CA ASP A 82 -5.68 -2.93 -10.71
C ASP A 82 -4.24 -2.61 -10.32
N CYS A 83 -3.96 -1.34 -10.05
CA CYS A 83 -2.62 -0.93 -9.62
C CYS A 83 -2.27 -1.52 -8.26
N HIS A 84 -3.23 -1.58 -7.35
CA HIS A 84 -3.05 -2.18 -6.04
C HIS A 84 -2.69 -3.66 -6.15
N ASN A 85 -3.41 -4.39 -7.00
CA ASN A 85 -3.13 -5.81 -7.23
C ASN A 85 -1.75 -6.04 -7.83
N ARG A 86 -1.35 -5.21 -8.79
CA ARG A 86 -0.02 -5.31 -9.39
C ARG A 86 1.09 -5.06 -8.37
N GLU A 87 0.88 -4.10 -7.46
CA GLU A 87 1.84 -3.83 -6.40
C GLU A 87 1.96 -4.99 -5.42
N HIS A 88 0.85 -5.65 -5.09
CA HIS A 88 0.90 -6.85 -4.26
C HIS A 88 1.69 -7.98 -4.90
N GLU A 89 1.51 -8.19 -6.19
CA GLU A 89 2.29 -9.19 -6.93
C GLU A 89 3.78 -8.87 -6.92
N ARG A 90 4.12 -7.60 -7.19
CA ARG A 90 5.51 -7.14 -7.18
C ARG A 90 6.16 -7.39 -5.82
N VAL A 91 5.47 -7.01 -4.74
CA VAL A 91 5.98 -7.19 -3.38
C VAL A 91 6.15 -8.67 -3.04
N SER A 92 5.18 -9.50 -3.41
CA SER A 92 5.24 -10.94 -3.16
C SER A 92 6.41 -11.59 -3.87
N LEU A 93 6.65 -11.22 -5.13
CA LEU A 93 7.80 -11.72 -5.89
C LEU A 93 9.12 -11.29 -5.29
N LEU A 94 9.19 -10.02 -4.86
CA LEU A 94 10.40 -9.51 -4.22
C LEU A 94 10.69 -10.23 -2.91
N GLN A 95 9.68 -10.45 -2.09
CA GLN A 95 9.81 -11.17 -0.82
C GLN A 95 10.28 -12.60 -1.06
N LYS A 96 9.71 -13.27 -2.06
CA LYS A 96 10.12 -14.62 -2.44
C LYS A 96 11.58 -14.65 -2.88
N PHE A 97 11.99 -13.71 -3.71
CA PHE A 97 13.37 -13.59 -4.17
C PHE A 97 14.34 -13.41 -3.01
N LEU A 98 14.03 -12.49 -2.09
CA LEU A 98 14.86 -12.23 -0.91
C LEU A 98 14.94 -13.46 0.00
N SER A 99 13.85 -14.21 0.15
CA SER A 99 13.83 -15.43 0.94
C SER A 99 14.75 -16.50 0.32
N GLU A 100 14.71 -16.67 -0.98
CA GLU A 100 15.57 -17.61 -1.70
C GLU A 100 17.03 -17.19 -1.59
N TRP A 101 17.30 -15.90 -1.66
CA TRP A 101 18.65 -15.35 -1.51
C TRP A 101 19.23 -15.63 -0.14
N ASP A 102 18.42 -15.48 0.91
CA ASP A 102 18.84 -15.70 2.29
C ASP A 102 19.15 -17.17 2.58
N ASN A 103 18.66 -18.09 1.76
CA ASN A 103 18.91 -19.53 1.91
C ASN A 103 20.22 -20.00 1.25
N ILE A 104 20.90 -19.10 0.58
CA ILE A 104 22.19 -19.38 -0.03
C ILE A 104 23.33 -19.07 0.95
#